data_9d320c6417d587d60f92eb3878cb7fd4
#
_entry.id   9d320c6417d587d60f92eb3878cb7fd4
#
_cell.length_a   1.000
_cell.length_b   1.000
_cell.length_c   1.000
_cell.angle_alpha   90.00
_cell.angle_beta   90.00
_cell.angle_gamma   90.00
#
_symmetry.space_group_name_H-M   'P 1'
#
loop_
_entity.id
_entity.type
_entity.pdbx_description
1 polymer ?
#
loop_
_entity_poly.entity_id
_entity_poly.type
_entity_poly.pdbx_seq_one_letter_code
_entity_poly.pdbx_strand_id
1 'polypeptide(L)'
;MKKIFSLLIISALALACEVDKYPGADEFAPGQGNSQKPGTEKPEDNGQENPETPVDPNPDQPNEPTGAWNYAHVTTSMIGHAGLSYIWDESVIPEITIKMTKDEWNKFLKAYDQNSNNKEYFYCDITYKKGNDVTTVEDAGVRLRGNTSRRRPEAHRNDGKHVTDGADWQHCHFGVNLRKFVKDGSHEIQGIRKFNLKWFKDDPCYVREVFCYDLFRRAGIWTAAFDVHCRLWIHVEGDSKPAYYGVYEMIEPYDNKYLEKREQWFGNADGNLWKC
;
A
#
# COMPACT_ATOMS: atom_id res chain seq x y z
N MET A 1 22.02 -33.99 5.95
CA MET A 1 20.67 -33.48 6.09
C MET A 1 20.47 -31.99 5.68
N LYS A 2 21.53 -31.15 5.64
CA LYS A 2 21.39 -29.70 5.26
C LYS A 2 21.25 -29.42 3.75
N LYS A 3 21.57 -30.34 2.87
CA LYS A 3 21.50 -30.14 1.40
C LYS A 3 20.15 -30.49 0.76
N ILE A 4 19.29 -31.25 1.45
CA ILE A 4 17.96 -31.65 0.94
C ILE A 4 16.92 -30.54 1.16
N PHE A 5 17.10 -29.71 2.19
CA PHE A 5 16.17 -28.60 2.47
C PHE A 5 16.26 -27.46 1.45
N SER A 6 17.44 -27.19 0.88
CA SER A 6 17.61 -26.13 -0.13
C SER A 6 16.99 -26.49 -1.49
N LEU A 7 16.90 -27.75 -1.83
CA LEU A 7 16.33 -28.19 -3.11
C LEU A 7 14.79 -28.18 -3.09
N LEU A 8 14.19 -28.38 -1.92
CA LEU A 8 12.73 -28.35 -1.75
C LEU A 8 12.15 -26.93 -1.79
N ILE A 9 12.92 -25.92 -1.37
CA ILE A 9 12.49 -24.52 -1.42
C ILE A 9 12.50 -23.99 -2.86
N ILE A 10 13.47 -24.41 -3.68
CA ILE A 10 13.55 -23.98 -5.09
C ILE A 10 12.44 -24.63 -5.93
N SER A 11 12.06 -25.88 -5.65
CA SER A 11 10.95 -26.53 -6.36
C SER A 11 9.58 -25.99 -5.96
N ALA A 12 9.40 -25.50 -4.74
CA ALA A 12 8.15 -24.87 -4.30
C ALA A 12 7.94 -23.48 -4.92
N LEU A 13 9.01 -22.72 -5.19
CA LEU A 13 8.92 -21.44 -5.90
C LEU A 13 8.64 -21.59 -7.40
N ALA A 14 9.06 -22.70 -8.02
CA ALA A 14 8.81 -22.93 -9.44
C ALA A 14 7.36 -23.36 -9.75
N LEU A 15 6.63 -23.89 -8.77
CA LEU A 15 5.22 -24.31 -8.92
C LEU A 15 4.21 -23.16 -8.65
N ALA A 16 4.66 -22.02 -8.13
CA ALA A 16 3.80 -20.88 -7.86
C ALA A 16 3.64 -19.88 -9.02
N CYS A 17 4.26 -20.16 -10.18
CA CYS A 17 4.19 -19.33 -11.38
C CYS A 17 3.43 -20.01 -12.54
N GLU A 18 2.31 -20.65 -12.28
CA GLU A 18 1.31 -20.83 -13.33
C GLU A 18 0.55 -19.52 -13.45
N VAL A 19 0.99 -18.68 -14.38
CA VAL A 19 0.23 -17.52 -14.83
C VAL A 19 -0.96 -18.05 -15.63
N ASP A 20 -2.17 -17.90 -15.10
CA ASP A 20 -3.38 -18.12 -15.88
C ASP A 20 -3.28 -17.28 -17.15
N LYS A 21 -3.27 -17.94 -18.31
CA LYS A 21 -3.29 -17.27 -19.61
C LYS A 21 -4.60 -16.49 -19.72
N TYR A 22 -4.50 -15.17 -19.70
CA TYR A 22 -5.61 -14.32 -20.06
C TYR A 22 -6.05 -14.66 -21.50
N PRO A 23 -7.34 -14.86 -21.79
CA PRO A 23 -7.85 -14.96 -23.14
C PRO A 23 -7.56 -13.64 -23.86
N GLY A 24 -6.75 -13.67 -24.92
CA GLY A 24 -6.31 -12.48 -25.67
C GLY A 24 -4.81 -12.22 -25.69
N ALA A 25 -3.99 -13.04 -25.02
CA ALA A 25 -2.53 -12.86 -25.03
C ALA A 25 -1.86 -13.17 -26.39
N ASP A 26 -2.58 -13.80 -27.31
CA ASP A 26 -2.07 -14.18 -28.64
C ASP A 26 -2.17 -13.05 -29.68
N GLU A 27 -2.77 -11.90 -29.35
CA GLU A 27 -2.94 -10.76 -30.28
C GLU A 27 -1.72 -9.81 -30.37
N PHE A 28 -0.70 -10.01 -29.52
CA PHE A 28 0.51 -9.18 -29.50
C PHE A 28 1.80 -9.96 -29.79
N ALA A 29 1.76 -10.98 -30.64
CA ALA A 29 3.00 -11.54 -31.18
C ALA A 29 3.61 -10.54 -32.17
N PRO A 30 4.89 -10.13 -32.02
CA PRO A 30 5.52 -9.25 -32.98
C PRO A 30 5.60 -9.96 -34.32
N GLY A 31 5.00 -9.36 -35.35
CA GLY A 31 5.00 -9.88 -36.70
C GLY A 31 6.42 -10.12 -37.19
N GLN A 32 6.65 -11.27 -37.81
CA GLN A 32 7.89 -11.59 -38.51
C GLN A 32 8.06 -10.64 -39.69
N GLY A 33 8.78 -9.55 -39.47
CA GLY A 33 9.22 -8.64 -40.48
C GLY A 33 10.36 -9.27 -41.31
N ASN A 34 10.11 -9.41 -42.60
CA ASN A 34 11.08 -9.85 -43.60
C ASN A 34 12.28 -8.91 -43.61
N SER A 35 13.43 -9.37 -43.12
CA SER A 35 14.70 -8.61 -43.14
C SER A 35 15.38 -8.73 -44.51
N GLN A 36 15.16 -7.74 -45.38
CA GLN A 36 16.08 -7.47 -46.45
C GLN A 36 17.29 -6.72 -45.90
N LYS A 37 18.49 -7.32 -46.06
CA LYS A 37 19.80 -6.69 -45.80
C LYS A 37 20.06 -5.55 -46.76
N PRO A 38 20.36 -4.33 -46.30
CA PRO A 38 21.02 -3.34 -47.14
C PRO A 38 22.52 -3.61 -47.16
N GLY A 39 23.13 -3.33 -48.34
CA GLY A 39 24.53 -3.59 -48.63
C GLY A 39 25.49 -2.71 -47.80
N THR A 40 26.67 -3.28 -47.63
CA THR A 40 27.84 -2.68 -47.01
C THR A 40 28.44 -1.58 -47.88
N GLU A 41 28.25 -0.30 -47.52
CA GLU A 41 29.20 0.75 -47.88
C GLU A 41 29.97 1.17 -46.62
N LYS A 42 31.30 1.09 -46.72
CA LYS A 42 32.25 1.58 -45.73
C LYS A 42 32.26 3.12 -45.77
N PRO A 43 32.06 3.81 -44.62
CA PRO A 43 32.45 5.21 -44.55
C PRO A 43 33.97 5.32 -44.30
N GLU A 44 34.57 6.29 -44.94
CA GLU A 44 35.96 6.68 -44.80
C GLU A 44 36.25 7.19 -43.37
N ASP A 45 37.42 6.81 -42.87
CA ASP A 45 38.04 7.19 -41.62
C ASP A 45 38.36 8.71 -41.63
N ASN A 46 37.56 9.50 -40.92
CA ASN A 46 37.91 10.85 -40.51
C ASN A 46 38.34 10.79 -39.03
N GLY A 47 39.65 10.80 -38.84
CA GLY A 47 40.31 10.81 -37.54
C GLY A 47 39.82 11.95 -36.62
N GLN A 48 38.88 11.63 -35.78
CA GLN A 48 38.53 12.40 -34.57
C GLN A 48 38.87 11.53 -33.38
N GLU A 49 39.84 12.00 -32.57
CA GLU A 49 40.22 11.37 -31.31
C GLU A 49 38.97 11.25 -30.42
N ASN A 50 38.64 10.02 -30.13
CA ASN A 50 37.56 9.66 -29.18
C ASN A 50 38.06 10.01 -27.77
N PRO A 51 37.36 10.79 -26.95
CA PRO A 51 37.76 11.02 -25.56
C PRO A 51 37.80 9.67 -24.84
N GLU A 52 38.91 9.43 -24.14
CA GLU A 52 39.19 8.23 -23.36
C GLU A 52 38.01 7.90 -22.45
N THR A 53 37.41 6.73 -22.67
CA THR A 53 36.45 6.16 -21.73
C THR A 53 37.14 5.98 -20.37
N PRO A 54 36.56 6.43 -19.26
CA PRO A 54 37.11 6.20 -17.94
C PRO A 54 37.27 4.69 -17.71
N VAL A 55 38.49 4.24 -17.42
CA VAL A 55 38.79 2.85 -17.08
C VAL A 55 38.20 2.60 -15.68
N ASP A 56 37.31 1.61 -15.58
CA ASP A 56 36.74 1.15 -14.31
C ASP A 56 37.86 0.61 -13.41
N PRO A 57 38.06 1.16 -12.21
CA PRO A 57 39.15 0.75 -11.32
C PRO A 57 38.94 -0.61 -10.65
N ASN A 58 37.80 -1.29 -10.84
CA ASN A 58 37.52 -2.59 -10.22
C ASN A 58 36.80 -3.56 -11.16
N PRO A 59 37.56 -4.41 -11.91
CA PRO A 59 36.99 -5.34 -12.87
C PRO A 59 36.16 -6.48 -12.28
N ASP A 60 36.14 -6.65 -10.96
CA ASP A 60 35.40 -7.72 -10.25
C ASP A 60 34.05 -7.24 -9.67
N GLN A 61 33.71 -5.99 -9.80
CA GLN A 61 32.35 -5.53 -9.49
C GLN A 61 31.45 -5.66 -10.73
N PRO A 62 30.27 -6.27 -10.60
CA PRO A 62 29.30 -6.21 -11.68
C PRO A 62 29.05 -4.75 -12.02
N ASN A 63 29.29 -4.36 -13.29
CA ASN A 63 29.01 -3.03 -13.80
C ASN A 63 27.58 -2.66 -13.39
N GLU A 64 27.44 -1.78 -12.41
CA GLU A 64 26.16 -1.11 -12.23
C GLU A 64 25.82 -0.41 -13.55
N PRO A 65 24.59 -0.50 -14.03
CA PRO A 65 24.22 0.13 -15.29
C PRO A 65 24.54 1.62 -15.18
N THR A 66 25.65 2.05 -15.79
CA THR A 66 26.08 3.43 -15.88
C THR A 66 25.21 4.16 -16.86
N GLY A 67 23.96 4.32 -16.58
CA GLY A 67 23.07 5.04 -17.45
C GLY A 67 21.67 5.13 -16.87
N ALA A 68 21.23 6.31 -16.61
CA ALA A 68 19.83 6.73 -16.47
C ALA A 68 19.01 6.25 -15.24
N TRP A 69 19.50 5.37 -14.36
CA TRP A 69 18.77 4.87 -13.21
C TRP A 69 19.31 5.38 -11.86
N ASN A 70 19.97 6.50 -11.83
CA ASN A 70 20.43 7.15 -10.60
C ASN A 70 19.27 7.93 -9.94
N TYR A 71 18.14 7.24 -9.70
CA TYR A 71 17.03 7.82 -8.99
C TYR A 71 17.30 7.73 -7.50
N ALA A 72 17.30 8.87 -6.83
CA ALA A 72 17.38 8.89 -5.37
C ALA A 72 16.17 8.17 -4.78
N HIS A 73 16.41 7.26 -3.83
CA HIS A 73 15.35 6.61 -3.07
C HIS A 73 14.44 7.65 -2.42
N VAL A 74 13.16 7.63 -2.75
CA VAL A 74 12.18 8.56 -2.20
C VAL A 74 11.83 8.17 -0.77
N THR A 75 12.19 9.02 0.17
CA THR A 75 11.95 8.83 1.60
C THR A 75 10.92 9.82 2.13
N THR A 76 10.34 9.52 3.28
CA THR A 76 9.42 10.44 3.97
C THR A 76 10.07 11.79 4.31
N SER A 77 11.38 11.80 4.61
CA SER A 77 12.13 13.03 4.89
C SER A 77 12.24 13.95 3.67
N MET A 78 12.27 13.41 2.46
CA MET A 78 12.28 14.21 1.23
C MET A 78 10.96 14.97 1.03
N ILE A 79 9.85 14.44 1.52
CA ILE A 79 8.55 15.13 1.52
C ILE A 79 8.53 16.28 2.54
N GLY A 80 9.36 16.22 3.58
CA GLY A 80 9.47 17.28 4.59
C GLY A 80 8.29 17.40 5.56
N HIS A 81 7.38 16.42 5.60
CA HIS A 81 6.24 16.43 6.51
C HIS A 81 6.49 15.48 7.69
N ALA A 82 6.62 16.04 8.91
CA ALA A 82 6.98 15.28 10.12
C ALA A 82 6.06 14.08 10.40
N GLY A 83 4.76 14.22 10.16
CA GLY A 83 3.80 13.12 10.34
C GLY A 83 4.02 11.95 9.40
N LEU A 84 4.56 12.19 8.19
CA LEU A 84 4.91 11.10 7.29
C LEU A 84 6.07 10.28 7.87
N SER A 85 7.11 10.95 8.33
CA SER A 85 8.29 10.27 8.93
C SER A 85 7.92 9.51 10.20
N TYR A 86 6.89 9.93 10.92
CA TYR A 86 6.43 9.23 12.12
C TYR A 86 5.53 8.04 11.79
N ILE A 87 4.49 8.24 10.97
CA ILE A 87 3.47 7.22 10.69
C ILE A 87 4.00 6.12 9.77
N TRP A 88 4.78 6.50 8.75
CA TRP A 88 5.27 5.58 7.71
C TRP A 88 6.70 5.09 7.95
N ASP A 89 7.23 5.23 9.18
CA ASP A 89 8.48 4.63 9.59
C ASP A 89 8.30 3.12 9.84
N GLU A 90 9.03 2.31 9.11
CA GLU A 90 8.94 0.85 9.11
C GLU A 90 9.71 0.19 10.27
N SER A 91 10.47 0.97 11.07
CA SER A 91 11.31 0.43 12.15
C SER A 91 10.51 -0.24 13.27
N VAL A 92 9.26 0.19 13.47
CA VAL A 92 8.34 -0.37 14.47
C VAL A 92 6.97 -0.55 13.85
N ILE A 93 6.44 -1.76 13.86
CA ILE A 93 5.08 -2.06 13.38
C ILE A 93 4.06 -1.43 14.36
N PRO A 94 3.27 -0.44 13.91
CA PRO A 94 2.27 0.18 14.75
C PRO A 94 1.06 -0.73 15.00
N GLU A 95 0.35 -0.45 16.09
CA GLU A 95 -0.94 -1.04 16.41
C GLU A 95 -2.04 0.01 16.20
N ILE A 96 -3.10 -0.38 15.49
CA ILE A 96 -4.29 0.44 15.28
C ILE A 96 -5.46 -0.23 15.99
N THR A 97 -6.17 0.50 16.84
CA THR A 97 -7.42 0.03 17.41
C THR A 97 -8.57 0.90 16.92
N ILE A 98 -9.55 0.28 16.29
CA ILE A 98 -10.84 0.89 15.96
C ILE A 98 -11.80 0.53 17.09
N LYS A 99 -12.24 1.52 17.88
CA LYS A 99 -13.24 1.33 18.93
C LYS A 99 -14.54 1.96 18.51
N MET A 100 -15.65 1.22 18.66
CA MET A 100 -16.98 1.69 18.32
C MET A 100 -17.97 1.34 19.42
N THR A 101 -18.99 2.18 19.60
CA THR A 101 -20.16 1.77 20.40
C THR A 101 -20.87 0.62 19.70
N LYS A 102 -21.57 -0.22 20.47
CA LYS A 102 -22.34 -1.35 19.93
C LYS A 102 -23.40 -0.90 18.93
N ASP A 103 -24.05 0.22 19.21
CA ASP A 103 -25.07 0.77 18.32
C ASP A 103 -24.46 1.26 16.99
N GLU A 104 -23.34 1.92 17.03
CA GLU A 104 -22.68 2.41 15.82
C GLU A 104 -22.14 1.26 14.98
N TRP A 105 -21.57 0.24 15.62
CA TRP A 105 -21.16 -0.98 14.92
C TRP A 105 -22.32 -1.70 14.25
N ASN A 106 -23.46 -1.82 14.93
CA ASN A 106 -24.67 -2.41 14.35
C ASN A 106 -25.20 -1.59 13.17
N LYS A 107 -25.13 -0.26 13.21
CA LYS A 107 -25.44 0.60 12.04
C LYS A 107 -24.49 0.33 10.89
N PHE A 108 -23.20 0.17 11.18
CA PHE A 108 -22.17 -0.14 10.19
C PHE A 108 -22.44 -1.49 9.49
N LEU A 109 -22.74 -2.53 10.26
CA LEU A 109 -23.14 -3.84 9.71
C LEU A 109 -24.40 -3.75 8.86
N LYS A 110 -25.44 -3.09 9.37
CA LYS A 110 -26.71 -2.89 8.67
C LYS A 110 -26.54 -2.12 7.37
N ALA A 111 -25.70 -1.10 7.35
CA ALA A 111 -25.43 -0.32 6.15
C ALA A 111 -24.80 -1.17 5.04
N TYR A 112 -23.88 -2.07 5.41
CA TYR A 112 -23.35 -3.07 4.47
C TYR A 112 -24.42 -4.02 3.98
N ASP A 113 -25.27 -4.55 4.86
CA ASP A 113 -26.34 -5.51 4.52
C ASP A 113 -27.39 -4.88 3.56
N GLN A 114 -27.65 -3.58 3.74
CA GLN A 114 -28.54 -2.83 2.84
C GLN A 114 -27.88 -2.50 1.49
N ASN A 115 -26.61 -2.17 1.50
CA ASN A 115 -25.83 -1.82 0.31
C ASN A 115 -24.35 -2.10 0.54
N SER A 116 -23.86 -3.20 0.00
CA SER A 116 -22.43 -3.57 0.10
C SER A 116 -21.48 -2.51 -0.47
N ASN A 117 -21.96 -1.62 -1.32
CA ASN A 117 -21.21 -0.49 -1.88
C ASN A 117 -21.36 0.82 -1.08
N ASN A 118 -21.97 0.76 0.11
CA ASN A 118 -22.10 1.92 0.99
C ASN A 118 -20.74 2.58 1.25
N LYS A 119 -20.68 3.92 1.14
CA LYS A 119 -19.48 4.73 1.34
C LYS A 119 -19.59 5.67 2.55
N GLU A 120 -20.61 5.50 3.37
CA GLU A 120 -20.80 6.29 4.59
C GLU A 120 -19.68 6.01 5.60
N TYR A 121 -19.40 7.05 6.38
CA TYR A 121 -18.52 6.97 7.53
C TYR A 121 -19.35 6.83 8.80
N PHE A 122 -18.85 6.00 9.70
CA PHE A 122 -19.43 5.73 11.01
C PHE A 122 -18.47 6.23 12.09
N TYR A 123 -19.02 6.67 13.20
CA TYR A 123 -18.26 7.17 14.34
C TYR A 123 -17.40 6.06 14.97
N CYS A 124 -16.17 6.39 15.28
CA CYS A 124 -15.27 5.52 16.01
C CYS A 124 -14.18 6.33 16.72
N ASP A 125 -13.57 5.75 17.74
CA ASP A 125 -12.29 6.22 18.27
C ASP A 125 -11.16 5.43 17.61
N ILE A 126 -10.11 6.12 17.21
CA ILE A 126 -8.90 5.52 16.63
C ILE A 126 -7.77 5.69 17.61
N THR A 127 -7.25 4.58 18.12
CA THR A 127 -5.99 4.57 18.87
C THR A 127 -4.86 4.08 17.97
N TYR A 128 -3.85 4.92 17.82
CA TYR A 128 -2.58 4.61 17.14
C TYR A 128 -1.51 4.44 18.20
N LYS A 129 -0.85 3.29 18.20
CA LYS A 129 0.23 2.98 19.13
C LYS A 129 1.48 2.56 18.36
N LYS A 130 2.60 3.22 18.62
CA LYS A 130 3.91 2.91 18.04
C LYS A 130 4.96 2.85 19.15
N GLY A 131 5.41 1.65 19.45
CA GLY A 131 6.25 1.44 20.63
C GLY A 131 5.53 1.86 21.91
N ASN A 132 6.09 2.85 22.61
CA ASN A 132 5.50 3.42 23.82
C ASN A 132 4.56 4.60 23.56
N ASP A 133 4.59 5.14 22.34
CA ASP A 133 3.76 6.29 22.00
C ASP A 133 2.35 5.85 21.69
N VAL A 134 1.38 6.50 22.31
CA VAL A 134 -0.05 6.22 22.12
C VAL A 134 -0.78 7.53 21.86
N THR A 135 -1.52 7.58 20.78
CA THR A 135 -2.40 8.70 20.43
C THR A 135 -3.80 8.17 20.17
N THR A 136 -4.79 8.73 20.84
CA THR A 136 -6.20 8.42 20.59
C THR A 136 -6.88 9.66 19.99
N VAL A 137 -7.62 9.44 18.90
CA VAL A 137 -8.49 10.45 18.28
C VAL A 137 -9.92 9.95 18.41
N GLU A 138 -10.69 10.64 19.22
CA GLU A 138 -12.12 10.36 19.41
C GLU A 138 -12.93 10.92 18.23
N ASP A 139 -14.18 10.47 18.06
CA ASP A 139 -15.09 10.93 17.02
C ASP A 139 -14.50 10.94 15.59
N ALA A 140 -13.57 10.06 15.33
CA ALA A 140 -13.06 9.80 13.99
C ALA A 140 -14.12 9.07 13.14
N GLY A 141 -13.88 8.99 11.84
CA GLY A 141 -14.74 8.27 10.92
C GLY A 141 -14.06 7.03 10.32
N VAL A 142 -14.75 5.90 10.36
CA VAL A 142 -14.37 4.69 9.64
C VAL A 142 -15.43 4.31 8.61
N ARG A 143 -15.00 3.74 7.49
CA ARG A 143 -15.89 3.17 6.46
C ARG A 143 -15.27 1.95 5.81
N LEU A 144 -16.09 1.11 5.21
CA LEU A 144 -15.59 0.06 4.34
C LEU A 144 -15.02 0.62 3.04
N ARG A 145 -13.95 -0.01 2.57
CA ARG A 145 -13.28 0.26 1.30
C ARG A 145 -13.28 -0.97 0.40
N GLY A 146 -12.81 -0.74 -0.81
CA GLY A 146 -12.70 -1.75 -1.86
C GLY A 146 -13.79 -1.58 -2.90
N ASN A 147 -13.62 -2.27 -4.02
CA ASN A 147 -14.61 -2.39 -5.07
C ASN A 147 -15.09 -3.85 -5.06
N THR A 148 -14.33 -4.76 -5.67
CA THR A 148 -14.64 -6.20 -5.68
C THR A 148 -14.24 -6.91 -4.38
N SER A 149 -13.40 -6.29 -3.54
CA SER A 149 -12.87 -6.84 -2.29
C SER A 149 -13.66 -6.43 -1.03
N ARG A 150 -14.83 -5.79 -1.19
CA ARG A 150 -15.66 -5.46 -0.04
C ARG A 150 -16.25 -6.69 0.59
N ARG A 151 -16.16 -6.75 1.92
CA ARG A 151 -16.74 -7.82 2.73
C ARG A 151 -17.38 -7.21 3.97
N ARG A 152 -18.35 -7.92 4.53
CA ARG A 152 -18.89 -7.61 5.84
C ARG A 152 -17.82 -7.88 6.89
N PRO A 153 -17.57 -6.96 7.84
CA PRO A 153 -16.48 -7.15 8.80
C PRO A 153 -16.75 -8.25 9.84
N GLU A 154 -17.99 -8.61 10.02
CA GLU A 154 -18.45 -9.69 10.89
C GLU A 154 -19.45 -10.56 10.15
N ALA A 155 -19.37 -11.89 10.27
CA ALA A 155 -20.28 -12.78 9.60
C ALA A 155 -21.75 -12.50 9.98
N HIS A 156 -22.63 -12.61 8.99
CA HIS A 156 -24.06 -12.41 9.22
C HIS A 156 -24.59 -13.53 10.09
N ARG A 157 -25.25 -13.15 11.20
CA ARG A 157 -25.93 -14.09 12.11
C ARG A 157 -27.36 -13.59 12.38
N ASN A 158 -28.26 -14.49 12.60
CA ASN A 158 -29.69 -14.32 12.94
C ASN A 158 -30.30 -12.93 12.66
N ASP A 159 -30.03 -11.95 13.53
CA ASP A 159 -30.54 -10.58 13.45
C ASP A 159 -29.60 -9.58 12.75
N GLY A 160 -28.45 -10.03 12.25
CA GLY A 160 -27.46 -9.22 11.59
C GLY A 160 -26.66 -8.27 12.49
N LYS A 161 -26.79 -8.42 13.81
CA LYS A 161 -26.11 -7.58 14.80
C LYS A 161 -24.83 -8.20 15.31
N HIS A 162 -24.02 -7.38 15.99
CA HIS A 162 -22.80 -7.80 16.66
C HIS A 162 -23.07 -8.88 17.73
N VAL A 163 -22.23 -9.90 17.71
CA VAL A 163 -22.22 -10.96 18.73
C VAL A 163 -21.09 -10.67 19.71
N THR A 164 -21.44 -10.11 20.88
CA THR A 164 -20.48 -9.77 21.94
C THR A 164 -19.61 -10.96 22.31
N ASP A 165 -18.29 -10.78 22.30
CA ASP A 165 -17.26 -11.79 22.58
C ASP A 165 -17.32 -13.07 21.71
N GLY A 166 -18.20 -13.14 20.75
CA GLY A 166 -18.41 -14.30 19.89
C GLY A 166 -18.48 -13.95 18.40
N ALA A 167 -18.07 -12.75 18.02
CA ALA A 167 -18.08 -12.32 16.63
C ALA A 167 -17.20 -13.22 15.75
N ASP A 168 -17.76 -13.59 14.60
CA ASP A 168 -17.05 -14.30 13.54
C ASP A 168 -16.47 -13.26 12.57
N TRP A 169 -15.26 -12.80 12.86
CA TRP A 169 -14.62 -11.71 12.18
C TRP A 169 -14.21 -12.08 10.75
N GLN A 170 -14.48 -11.19 9.80
CA GLN A 170 -14.12 -11.34 8.40
C GLN A 170 -13.23 -10.19 7.95
N HIS A 171 -12.05 -10.50 7.41
CA HIS A 171 -11.15 -9.49 6.90
C HIS A 171 -11.80 -8.65 5.79
N CYS A 172 -11.67 -7.34 5.91
CA CYS A 172 -12.15 -6.35 4.95
C CYS A 172 -11.23 -5.12 4.96
N HIS A 173 -11.36 -4.24 3.98
CA HIS A 173 -10.59 -3.00 3.93
C HIS A 173 -11.35 -1.86 4.60
N PHE A 174 -10.62 -1.00 5.30
CA PHE A 174 -11.18 0.21 5.93
C PHE A 174 -10.55 1.48 5.37
N GLY A 175 -11.33 2.55 5.31
CA GLY A 175 -10.83 3.91 5.14
C GLY A 175 -11.07 4.68 6.43
N VAL A 176 -10.02 5.25 7.00
CA VAL A 176 -10.06 6.05 8.21
C VAL A 176 -9.91 7.53 7.85
N ASN A 177 -10.75 8.36 8.43
CA ASN A 177 -10.68 9.81 8.35
C ASN A 177 -10.85 10.40 9.74
N LEU A 178 -9.75 10.80 10.35
CA LEU A 178 -9.70 11.32 11.73
C LEU A 178 -10.50 12.63 11.88
N ARG A 179 -10.63 13.42 10.81
CA ARG A 179 -11.36 14.69 10.78
C ARG A 179 -12.71 14.58 10.06
N LYS A 180 -13.33 13.41 10.06
CA LYS A 180 -14.60 13.23 9.33
C LYS A 180 -15.73 14.02 9.96
N PHE A 181 -15.88 13.95 11.26
CA PHE A 181 -16.99 14.53 12.00
C PHE A 181 -16.57 15.81 12.75
N VAL A 182 -15.38 15.81 13.33
CA VAL A 182 -14.78 16.97 13.99
C VAL A 182 -13.62 17.48 13.14
N LYS A 183 -13.65 18.78 12.80
CA LYS A 183 -12.71 19.38 11.83
C LYS A 183 -11.66 20.30 12.45
N ASP A 184 -11.41 20.15 13.72
CA ASP A 184 -10.36 20.91 14.40
C ASP A 184 -8.96 20.30 14.23
N GLY A 185 -7.93 21.01 14.69
CA GLY A 185 -6.53 20.58 14.55
C GLY A 185 -6.15 19.41 15.45
N SER A 186 -6.96 19.07 16.47
CA SER A 186 -6.68 17.97 17.40
C SER A 186 -6.99 16.59 16.78
N HIS A 187 -7.85 16.53 15.75
CA HIS A 187 -8.28 15.29 15.10
C HIS A 187 -7.32 14.87 13.99
N GLU A 188 -6.07 14.70 14.35
CA GLU A 188 -5.01 14.22 13.46
C GLU A 188 -3.88 13.57 14.26
N ILE A 189 -3.06 12.75 13.63
CA ILE A 189 -1.85 12.19 14.21
C ILE A 189 -0.67 12.86 13.52
N GLN A 190 -0.03 13.82 14.20
CA GLN A 190 1.08 14.64 13.67
C GLN A 190 0.79 15.21 12.26
N GLY A 191 -0.41 15.76 12.05
CA GLY A 191 -0.83 16.34 10.77
C GLY A 191 -1.38 15.35 9.77
N ILE A 192 -1.36 14.04 10.06
CA ILE A 192 -1.99 13.03 9.21
C ILE A 192 -3.45 12.86 9.60
N ARG A 193 -4.33 13.06 8.62
CA ARG A 193 -5.79 13.08 8.80
C ARG A 193 -6.49 11.84 8.31
N LYS A 194 -5.85 11.10 7.41
CA LYS A 194 -6.44 9.93 6.76
C LYS A 194 -5.39 8.88 6.48
N PHE A 195 -5.80 7.64 6.59
CA PHE A 195 -5.07 6.49 6.08
C PHE A 195 -6.06 5.38 5.70
N ASN A 196 -5.60 4.44 4.90
CA ASN A 196 -6.38 3.27 4.55
C ASN A 196 -5.75 2.05 5.20
N LEU A 197 -6.60 1.14 5.67
CA LEU A 197 -6.19 -0.15 6.20
C LEU A 197 -6.62 -1.20 5.19
N LYS A 198 -5.64 -1.85 4.57
CA LYS A 198 -5.88 -2.83 3.52
C LYS A 198 -5.52 -4.22 4.02
N TRP A 199 -6.46 -5.12 3.87
CA TRP A 199 -6.23 -6.54 4.05
C TRP A 199 -5.49 -7.09 2.83
N PHE A 200 -4.57 -8.01 3.05
CA PHE A 200 -3.80 -8.71 2.01
C PHE A 200 -4.64 -9.81 1.35
N LYS A 201 -5.69 -9.38 0.62
CA LYS A 201 -6.52 -10.30 -0.14
C LYS A 201 -5.67 -10.94 -1.25
N ASP A 202 -5.74 -12.26 -1.36
CA ASP A 202 -5.02 -13.03 -2.37
C ASP A 202 -3.47 -12.91 -2.29
N ASP A 203 -2.94 -12.44 -1.15
CA ASP A 203 -1.51 -12.42 -0.83
C ASP A 203 -1.22 -13.15 0.48
N PRO A 204 -0.97 -14.46 0.45
CA PRO A 204 -0.73 -15.24 1.67
C PRO A 204 0.60 -14.89 2.37
N CYS A 205 1.50 -14.16 1.71
CA CYS A 205 2.77 -13.73 2.28
C CYS A 205 2.68 -12.35 2.96
N TYR A 206 1.60 -11.61 2.77
CA TYR A 206 1.38 -10.26 3.31
C TYR A 206 2.48 -9.25 2.95
N VAL A 207 3.04 -9.34 1.74
CA VAL A 207 4.24 -8.57 1.37
C VAL A 207 4.18 -7.92 -0.01
N ARG A 208 3.34 -8.42 -0.93
CA ARG A 208 3.41 -7.99 -2.35
C ARG A 208 3.21 -6.49 -2.52
N GLU A 209 2.17 -5.94 -1.93
CA GLU A 209 1.83 -4.54 -2.14
C GLU A 209 2.84 -3.63 -1.45
N VAL A 210 3.18 -3.91 -0.20
CA VAL A 210 4.21 -3.17 0.56
C VAL A 210 5.57 -3.22 -0.16
N PHE A 211 5.96 -4.40 -0.67
CA PHE A 211 7.18 -4.56 -1.46
C PHE A 211 7.15 -3.75 -2.76
N CYS A 212 6.02 -3.74 -3.48
CA CYS A 212 5.91 -2.98 -4.73
C CYS A 212 6.02 -1.47 -4.48
N TYR A 213 5.38 -0.93 -3.44
CA TYR A 213 5.51 0.49 -3.11
C TYR A 213 6.93 0.85 -2.65
N ASP A 214 7.59 0.00 -1.86
CA ASP A 214 8.99 0.20 -1.49
C ASP A 214 9.90 0.18 -2.73
N LEU A 215 9.70 -0.79 -3.63
CA LEU A 215 10.45 -0.88 -4.89
C LEU A 215 10.26 0.38 -5.75
N PHE A 216 9.03 0.89 -5.88
CA PHE A 216 8.77 2.13 -6.62
C PHE A 216 9.50 3.32 -5.99
N ARG A 217 9.48 3.44 -4.67
CA ARG A 217 10.21 4.50 -3.97
C ARG A 217 11.73 4.39 -4.17
N ARG A 218 12.28 3.16 -4.11
CA ARG A 218 13.71 2.90 -4.41
C ARG A 218 14.07 3.23 -5.85
N ALA A 219 13.16 3.03 -6.79
CA ALA A 219 13.31 3.42 -8.18
C ALA A 219 13.08 4.92 -8.44
N GLY A 220 12.96 5.76 -7.39
CA GLY A 220 12.78 7.21 -7.51
C GLY A 220 11.39 7.65 -7.94
N ILE A 221 10.40 6.76 -7.89
CA ILE A 221 9.00 7.11 -8.23
C ILE A 221 8.37 7.81 -7.04
N TRP A 222 8.49 9.14 -7.01
CA TRP A 222 7.99 9.99 -5.93
C TRP A 222 6.45 10.05 -5.83
N THR A 223 5.74 9.57 -6.85
CA THR A 223 4.28 9.41 -6.83
C THR A 223 3.83 8.10 -6.17
N ALA A 224 4.72 7.23 -5.75
CA ALA A 224 4.34 6.08 -4.96
C ALA A 224 3.84 6.51 -3.58
N ALA A 225 2.76 5.88 -3.11
CA ALA A 225 2.27 6.10 -1.75
C ALA A 225 3.28 5.58 -0.72
N PHE A 226 3.23 6.14 0.49
CA PHE A 226 3.87 5.54 1.66
C PHE A 226 2.94 4.53 2.30
N ASP A 227 3.49 3.44 2.75
CA ASP A 227 2.79 2.33 3.38
C ASP A 227 3.67 1.65 4.41
N VAL A 228 3.03 0.99 5.37
CA VAL A 228 3.68 0.14 6.38
C VAL A 228 2.74 -0.97 6.79
N HIS A 229 3.30 -2.08 7.29
CA HIS A 229 2.50 -3.05 8.01
C HIS A 229 2.00 -2.48 9.33
N CYS A 230 0.79 -2.84 9.73
CA CYS A 230 0.26 -2.55 11.06
C CYS A 230 -0.50 -3.75 11.63
N ARG A 231 -0.69 -3.79 12.94
CA ARG A 231 -1.59 -4.72 13.61
C ARG A 231 -2.92 -4.03 13.85
N LEU A 232 -4.01 -4.63 13.36
CA LEU A 232 -5.34 -4.07 13.50
C LEU A 232 -6.10 -4.80 14.61
N TRP A 233 -6.73 -4.01 15.47
CA TRP A 233 -7.63 -4.44 16.52
C TRP A 233 -8.99 -3.78 16.34
N ILE A 234 -10.06 -4.49 16.65
CA ILE A 234 -11.41 -3.94 16.70
C ILE A 234 -11.96 -4.15 18.10
N HIS A 235 -12.53 -3.11 18.67
CA HIS A 235 -13.19 -3.15 19.98
C HIS A 235 -14.60 -2.60 19.87
N VAL A 236 -15.58 -3.46 19.96
CA VAL A 236 -16.98 -3.06 20.06
C VAL A 236 -17.35 -2.97 21.53
N GLU A 237 -18.02 -1.89 21.91
CA GLU A 237 -18.48 -1.69 23.29
C GLU A 237 -19.32 -2.86 23.77
N GLY A 238 -19.00 -3.36 24.95
CA GLY A 238 -19.59 -4.56 25.55
C GLY A 238 -18.74 -5.81 25.40
N ASP A 239 -17.77 -5.82 24.48
CA ASP A 239 -16.79 -6.91 24.42
C ASP A 239 -15.79 -6.82 25.57
N SER A 240 -15.40 -7.96 26.12
CA SER A 240 -14.48 -8.03 27.26
C SER A 240 -13.08 -7.52 26.95
N LYS A 241 -12.67 -7.53 25.65
CA LYS A 241 -11.38 -7.08 25.15
C LYS A 241 -11.43 -6.79 23.66
N PRO A 242 -10.50 -5.96 23.13
CA PRO A 242 -10.33 -5.80 21.70
C PRO A 242 -10.02 -7.14 21.01
N ALA A 243 -10.63 -7.37 19.88
CA ALA A 243 -10.35 -8.50 19.02
C ALA A 243 -9.15 -8.21 18.10
N TYR A 244 -8.19 -9.11 18.07
CA TYR A 244 -7.11 -9.02 17.08
C TYR A 244 -7.66 -9.35 15.69
N TYR A 245 -7.65 -8.34 14.81
CA TYR A 245 -8.24 -8.46 13.49
C TYR A 245 -7.25 -8.93 12.42
N GLY A 246 -5.95 -8.78 12.67
CA GLY A 246 -4.88 -9.30 11.83
C GLY A 246 -3.79 -8.28 11.47
N VAL A 247 -2.87 -8.70 10.62
CA VAL A 247 -1.87 -7.84 10.00
C VAL A 247 -2.49 -7.16 8.78
N TYR A 248 -2.29 -5.86 8.68
CA TYR A 248 -2.82 -5.00 7.63
C TYR A 248 -1.72 -4.15 7.03
N GLU A 249 -1.90 -3.73 5.80
CA GLU A 249 -1.19 -2.62 5.20
C GLU A 249 -1.90 -1.32 5.59
N MET A 250 -1.19 -0.42 6.26
CA MET A 250 -1.63 0.95 6.44
C MET A 250 -0.99 1.79 5.34
N ILE A 251 -1.79 2.42 4.48
CA ILE A 251 -1.31 3.12 3.29
C ILE A 251 -1.87 4.53 3.18
N GLU A 252 -1.04 5.43 2.67
CA GLU A 252 -1.41 6.81 2.36
C GLU A 252 -2.51 6.85 1.28
N PRO A 253 -3.63 7.58 1.50
CA PRO A 253 -4.66 7.72 0.49
C PRO A 253 -4.24 8.75 -0.57
N TYR A 254 -4.47 8.45 -1.85
CA TYR A 254 -4.39 9.43 -2.92
C TYR A 254 -5.57 10.39 -2.83
N ASP A 255 -5.35 11.58 -2.28
CA ASP A 255 -6.32 12.67 -2.16
C ASP A 255 -5.63 14.05 -2.25
N ASN A 256 -6.37 15.13 -2.03
CA ASN A 256 -5.79 16.48 -2.10
C ASN A 256 -4.61 16.67 -1.13
N LYS A 257 -4.66 16.04 0.06
CA LYS A 257 -3.55 16.13 1.02
C LYS A 257 -2.30 15.37 0.58
N TYR A 258 -2.46 14.33 -0.22
CA TYR A 258 -1.35 13.68 -0.89
C TYR A 258 -0.68 14.63 -1.90
N LEU A 259 -1.47 15.36 -2.69
CA LEU A 259 -0.96 16.34 -3.66
C LEU A 259 -0.26 17.51 -2.95
N GLU A 260 -0.89 18.10 -1.93
CA GLU A 260 -0.32 19.20 -1.14
C GLU A 260 1.06 18.86 -0.56
N LYS A 261 1.25 17.64 -0.06
CA LYS A 261 2.54 17.19 0.46
C LYS A 261 3.62 17.01 -0.60
N ARG A 262 3.24 16.97 -1.87
CA ARG A 262 4.13 16.76 -3.02
C ARG A 262 4.16 17.94 -3.99
N GLU A 263 3.73 19.12 -3.54
CA GLU A 263 3.74 20.34 -4.37
C GLU A 263 5.11 20.66 -4.97
N GLN A 264 6.19 20.35 -4.24
CA GLN A 264 7.56 20.53 -4.74
C GLN A 264 7.84 19.80 -6.07
N TRP A 265 7.12 18.71 -6.36
CA TRP A 265 7.25 17.97 -7.62
C TRP A 265 6.12 18.27 -8.60
N PHE A 266 4.89 18.51 -8.11
CA PHE A 266 3.76 18.85 -8.96
C PHE A 266 3.76 20.34 -9.38
N GLY A 267 4.48 21.18 -8.64
CA GLY A 267 4.45 22.64 -8.82
C GLY A 267 3.25 23.32 -8.12
N ASN A 268 2.14 22.64 -7.98
CA ASN A 268 0.97 23.06 -7.21
C ASN A 268 0.07 21.85 -6.90
N ALA A 269 -0.93 22.04 -6.03
CA ALA A 269 -1.90 21.00 -5.67
C ALA A 269 -3.26 21.14 -6.41
N ASP A 270 -3.37 22.04 -7.39
CA ASP A 270 -4.63 22.35 -8.08
C ASP A 270 -4.94 21.41 -9.25
N GLY A 271 -4.07 20.45 -9.52
CA GLY A 271 -4.24 19.48 -10.58
C GLY A 271 -5.36 18.46 -10.34
N ASN A 272 -5.87 17.87 -11.41
CA ASN A 272 -6.86 16.81 -11.33
C ASN A 272 -6.20 15.47 -10.96
N LEU A 273 -6.68 14.84 -9.90
CA LEU A 273 -6.28 13.50 -9.49
C LEU A 273 -7.28 12.48 -10.04
N TRP A 274 -6.87 11.72 -11.05
CA TRP A 274 -7.67 10.66 -11.64
C TRP A 274 -7.39 9.33 -10.96
N LYS A 275 -8.45 8.58 -10.68
CA LYS A 275 -8.39 7.21 -10.13
C LYS A 275 -8.98 6.25 -11.15
N CYS A 276 -8.19 5.31 -11.59
CA CYS A 276 -8.61 4.22 -12.47
C CYS A 276 -9.23 3.06 -11.68
#